data_f403d838565c6dbd0760914634f8c473
#
_entry.id   f403d838565c6dbd0760914634f8c473
#
_cell.length_a   1.000
_cell.length_b   1.000
_cell.length_c   1.000
_cell.angle_alpha   90.00
_cell.angle_beta   90.00
_cell.angle_gamma   90.00
#
_symmetry.space_group_name_H-M   'P 1'
#
loop_
_entity.id
_entity.type
_entity.pdbx_description
1 polymer ?
#
loop_
_entity_poly.entity_id
_entity_poly.type
_entity_poly.pdbx_seq_one_letter_code
_entity_poly.pdbx_strand_id
1 'polypeptide(L)'
;MNNEKRLPSLEKPWQKYLPKENLGIEVPNKSIYEYVRDNAQRVIDSTAIEYFGTKISYRSFLERIDRFADSLKAIGVKEGEYVSFLAVTFPETITALYALNKIGAIANFIDPRIDVEGIKQLILDAKSKVLFVLDFAYPKIKPILED
;
A
#
# COMPACT_ATOMS: atom_id res chain seq x y z
N MET A 1 -5.06 -43.23 -11.46
CA MET A 1 -4.17 -42.53 -10.48
C MET A 1 -4.63 -41.08 -10.45
N ASN A 2 -5.33 -40.71 -9.38
CA ASN A 2 -5.84 -39.36 -9.18
C ASN A 2 -4.67 -38.40 -8.96
N ASN A 3 -4.40 -37.57 -9.94
CA ASN A 3 -3.46 -36.48 -9.84
C ASN A 3 -4.19 -35.28 -9.20
N GLU A 4 -4.60 -35.43 -7.94
CA GLU A 4 -5.05 -34.28 -7.15
C GLU A 4 -3.92 -33.27 -7.13
N LYS A 5 -4.15 -32.13 -7.80
CA LYS A 5 -3.19 -31.02 -7.77
C LYS A 5 -3.00 -30.63 -6.30
N ARG A 6 -1.86 -31.05 -5.73
CA ARG A 6 -1.43 -30.61 -4.41
C ARG A 6 -1.27 -29.11 -4.43
N LEU A 7 -2.07 -28.42 -3.63
CA LEU A 7 -2.01 -26.96 -3.54
C LEU A 7 -1.02 -26.56 -2.44
N PRO A 8 0.08 -25.87 -2.78
CA PRO A 8 1.08 -25.46 -1.78
C PRO A 8 0.48 -24.68 -0.61
N SER A 9 -0.61 -23.93 -0.83
CA SER A 9 -1.35 -23.21 0.21
C SER A 9 -1.94 -24.12 1.28
N LEU A 10 -2.30 -25.36 0.93
CA LEU A 10 -2.83 -26.36 1.85
C LEU A 10 -1.71 -27.19 2.50
N GLU A 11 -0.72 -27.60 1.72
CA GLU A 11 0.40 -28.43 2.21
C GLU A 11 1.46 -27.65 2.98
N LYS A 12 1.50 -26.33 2.78
CA LYS A 12 2.42 -25.39 3.47
C LYS A 12 3.88 -25.89 3.48
N PRO A 13 4.47 -26.23 2.31
CA PRO A 13 5.80 -26.85 2.23
C PRO A 13 6.94 -25.94 2.78
N TRP A 14 6.65 -24.64 2.90
CA TRP A 14 7.58 -23.67 3.49
C TRP A 14 7.76 -23.81 5.00
N GLN A 15 6.81 -24.47 5.71
CA GLN A 15 6.88 -24.63 7.17
C GLN A 15 8.14 -25.37 7.64
N LYS A 16 8.70 -26.26 6.81
CA LYS A 16 9.94 -26.97 7.13
C LYS A 16 11.18 -26.05 7.23
N TYR A 17 11.08 -24.83 6.69
CA TYR A 17 12.15 -23.83 6.72
C TYR A 17 11.96 -22.78 7.82
N LEU A 18 10.83 -22.80 8.52
CA LEU A 18 10.55 -21.88 9.60
C LEU A 18 11.09 -22.42 10.93
N PRO A 19 11.57 -21.54 11.83
CA PRO A 19 11.80 -21.91 13.22
C PRO A 19 10.53 -22.47 13.86
N LYS A 20 10.68 -23.45 14.76
CA LYS A 20 9.53 -24.14 15.38
C LYS A 20 8.61 -23.19 16.13
N GLU A 21 9.18 -22.16 16.75
CA GLU A 21 8.44 -21.10 17.47
C GLU A 21 7.55 -20.23 16.54
N ASN A 22 7.83 -20.24 15.25
CA ASN A 22 7.03 -19.53 14.25
C ASN A 22 5.96 -20.42 13.59
N LEU A 23 5.92 -21.70 13.94
CA LEU A 23 4.86 -22.60 13.48
C LEU A 23 3.60 -22.34 14.30
N GLY A 24 2.50 -22.02 13.65
CA GLY A 24 1.21 -21.80 14.31
C GLY A 24 0.98 -20.37 14.80
N ILE A 25 1.83 -19.40 14.40
CA ILE A 25 1.51 -17.99 14.63
C ILE A 25 0.19 -17.66 13.94
N GLU A 26 -0.79 -17.25 14.73
CA GLU A 26 -2.05 -16.72 14.20
C GLU A 26 -1.86 -15.32 13.68
N VAL A 27 -2.18 -15.12 12.41
CA VAL A 27 -2.20 -13.78 11.81
C VAL A 27 -3.45 -13.08 12.32
N PRO A 28 -3.32 -11.92 12.98
CA PRO A 28 -4.49 -11.20 13.48
C PRO A 28 -5.41 -10.79 12.32
N ASN A 29 -6.72 -10.93 12.53
CA ASN A 29 -7.72 -10.46 11.57
C ASN A 29 -7.91 -8.94 11.68
N LYS A 30 -6.88 -8.21 11.26
CA LYS A 30 -6.80 -6.75 11.28
C LYS A 30 -6.15 -6.26 9.99
N SER A 31 -6.49 -5.05 9.59
CA SER A 31 -5.76 -4.36 8.53
C SER A 31 -4.30 -4.07 8.96
N ILE A 32 -3.40 -3.90 8.00
CA ILE A 32 -2.00 -3.54 8.28
C ILE A 32 -1.94 -2.21 9.05
N TYR A 33 -2.82 -1.25 8.70
CA TYR A 33 -2.95 0.02 9.42
C TYR A 33 -3.29 -0.20 10.91
N GLU A 34 -4.32 -1.01 11.20
CA GLU A 34 -4.72 -1.29 12.58
C GLU A 34 -3.61 -1.97 13.38
N TYR A 35 -2.91 -2.91 12.74
CA TYR A 35 -1.79 -3.59 13.36
C TYR A 35 -0.66 -2.62 13.73
N VAL A 36 -0.29 -1.72 12.81
CA VAL A 36 0.74 -0.71 13.07
C VAL A 36 0.27 0.30 14.12
N ARG A 37 -0.96 0.82 14.02
CA ARG A 37 -1.55 1.75 14.99
C ARG A 37 -1.49 1.20 16.41
N ASP A 38 -1.96 -0.04 16.60
CA ASP A 38 -2.06 -0.66 17.92
C ASP A 38 -0.68 -0.93 18.54
N ASN A 39 0.29 -1.35 17.73
CA ASN A 39 1.66 -1.58 18.22
C ASN A 39 2.45 -0.28 18.43
N ALA A 40 2.21 0.73 17.63
CA ALA A 40 2.87 2.03 17.74
C ALA A 40 2.60 2.75 19.06
N GLN A 41 1.48 2.45 19.73
CA GLN A 41 1.14 3.08 21.02
C GLN A 41 2.23 2.90 22.08
N ARG A 42 2.99 1.82 22.03
CA ARG A 42 4.08 1.53 22.99
C ARG A 42 5.33 2.37 22.73
N VAL A 43 5.47 2.91 21.53
CA VAL A 43 6.66 3.62 21.05
C VAL A 43 6.27 4.88 20.26
N ILE A 44 5.19 5.52 20.66
CA ILE A 44 4.48 6.54 19.88
C ILE A 44 5.37 7.74 19.48
N ASP A 45 6.35 8.08 20.30
CA ASP A 45 7.28 9.18 20.07
C ASP A 45 8.60 8.73 19.43
N SER A 46 8.78 7.41 19.19
CA SER A 46 9.93 6.89 18.46
C SER A 46 9.81 7.17 16.96
N THR A 47 10.95 7.15 16.26
CA THR A 47 11.00 7.35 14.81
C THR A 47 10.33 6.20 14.08
N ALA A 48 9.32 6.50 13.29
CA ALA A 48 8.64 5.57 12.38
C ALA A 48 9.31 5.54 11.00
N ILE A 49 9.67 6.73 10.48
CA ILE A 49 10.29 6.89 9.17
C ILE A 49 11.48 7.84 9.31
N GLU A 50 12.60 7.48 8.69
CA GLU A 50 13.74 8.36 8.49
C GLU A 50 14.01 8.47 6.99
N TYR A 51 14.02 9.71 6.49
CA TYR A 51 14.21 9.97 5.07
C TYR A 51 15.08 11.21 4.87
N PHE A 52 16.26 11.02 4.28
CA PHE A 52 17.27 12.08 4.09
C PHE A 52 17.54 12.92 5.34
N GLY A 53 17.68 12.25 6.51
CA GLY A 53 17.94 12.90 7.80
C GLY A 53 16.71 13.48 8.48
N THR A 54 15.56 13.55 7.81
CA THR A 54 14.30 13.96 8.43
C THR A 54 13.66 12.77 9.13
N LYS A 55 13.33 12.92 10.42
CA LYS A 55 12.68 11.90 11.23
C LYS A 55 11.21 12.22 11.44
N ILE A 56 10.36 11.23 11.22
CA ILE A 56 8.92 11.28 11.43
C ILE A 56 8.60 10.29 12.54
N SER A 57 8.03 10.76 13.67
CA SER A 57 7.61 9.87 14.75
C SER A 57 6.36 9.07 14.36
N TYR A 58 6.09 7.96 15.09
CA TYR A 58 4.83 7.23 14.91
C TYR A 58 3.61 8.12 15.14
N ARG A 59 3.64 9.02 16.12
CA ARG A 59 2.57 10.00 16.34
C ARG A 59 2.30 10.83 15.08
N SER A 60 3.32 11.49 14.56
CA SER A 60 3.19 12.31 13.36
C SER A 60 2.79 11.49 12.13
N PHE A 61 3.31 10.26 12.02
CA PHE A 61 2.97 9.36 10.91
C PHE A 61 1.49 8.96 10.95
N LEU A 62 0.96 8.56 12.11
CA LEU A 62 -0.46 8.21 12.28
C LEU A 62 -1.38 9.41 12.00
N GLU A 63 -1.02 10.60 12.48
CA GLU A 63 -1.77 11.83 12.18
C GLU A 63 -1.80 12.17 10.68
N ARG A 64 -0.69 11.94 9.98
CA ARG A 64 -0.62 12.12 8.51
C ARG A 64 -1.52 11.11 7.79
N ILE A 65 -1.50 9.84 8.22
CA ILE A 65 -2.37 8.79 7.69
C ILE A 65 -3.83 9.19 7.86
N ASP A 66 -4.22 9.67 9.04
CA ASP A 66 -5.60 10.04 9.36
C ASP A 66 -6.09 11.16 8.45
N ARG A 67 -5.30 12.24 8.35
CA ARG A 67 -5.63 13.37 7.47
C ARG A 67 -5.72 12.97 6.00
N PHE A 68 -4.80 12.12 5.53
CA PHE A 68 -4.82 11.68 4.14
C PHE A 68 -6.01 10.74 3.87
N ALA A 69 -6.36 9.85 4.81
CA ALA A 69 -7.54 9.01 4.73
C ALA A 69 -8.84 9.82 4.63
N ASP A 70 -8.95 10.89 5.43
CA ASP A 70 -10.10 11.81 5.35
C ASP A 70 -10.16 12.57 4.02
N SER A 71 -9.01 12.98 3.49
CA SER A 71 -8.91 13.60 2.17
C SER A 71 -9.36 12.65 1.04
N LEU A 72 -8.94 11.37 1.10
CA LEU A 72 -9.36 10.34 0.14
C LEU A 72 -10.87 10.13 0.16
N LYS A 73 -11.49 10.07 1.35
CA LYS A 73 -12.96 9.98 1.49
C LYS A 73 -13.64 11.23 0.93
N ALA A 74 -13.09 12.42 1.18
CA ALA A 74 -13.65 13.69 0.70
C ALA A 74 -13.68 13.78 -0.83
N ILE A 75 -12.70 13.19 -1.54
CA ILE A 75 -12.71 13.10 -3.00
C ILE A 75 -13.50 11.89 -3.53
N GLY A 76 -14.17 11.14 -2.65
CA GLY A 76 -15.11 10.08 -3.01
C GLY A 76 -14.52 8.68 -3.13
N VAL A 77 -13.28 8.43 -2.69
CA VAL A 77 -12.69 7.08 -2.66
C VAL A 77 -13.44 6.21 -1.65
N LYS A 78 -13.84 5.01 -2.09
CA LYS A 78 -14.61 4.05 -1.30
C LYS A 78 -13.81 2.78 -1.02
N GLU A 79 -14.28 2.01 -0.05
CA GLU A 79 -13.79 0.66 0.22
C GLU A 79 -13.84 -0.22 -1.05
N GLY A 80 -12.78 -1.01 -1.27
CA GLY A 80 -12.64 -1.89 -2.43
C GLY A 80 -12.24 -1.19 -3.73
N GLU A 81 -12.24 0.15 -3.80
CA GLU A 81 -11.79 0.87 -4.99
C GLU A 81 -10.26 0.92 -5.09
N TYR A 82 -9.77 0.83 -6.32
CA TYR A 82 -8.34 1.00 -6.60
C TYR A 82 -8.00 2.48 -6.75
N VAL A 83 -6.88 2.87 -6.15
CA VAL A 83 -6.25 4.17 -6.32
C VAL A 83 -4.85 3.95 -6.86
N SER A 84 -4.55 4.51 -8.02
CA SER A 84 -3.25 4.36 -8.68
C SER A 84 -2.25 5.41 -8.18
N PHE A 85 -1.00 4.98 -8.04
CA PHE A 85 0.13 5.84 -7.66
C PHE A 85 1.27 5.63 -8.65
N LEU A 86 1.55 6.64 -9.44
CA LEU A 86 2.75 6.71 -10.26
C LEU A 86 3.84 7.38 -9.44
N ALA A 87 4.48 6.59 -8.57
CA ALA A 87 5.34 7.10 -7.52
C ALA A 87 6.48 6.14 -7.17
N VAL A 88 7.49 6.69 -6.51
CA VAL A 88 8.57 5.93 -5.86
C VAL A 88 8.36 5.91 -4.35
N THR A 89 9.18 5.14 -3.64
CA THR A 89 9.06 5.00 -2.18
C THR A 89 9.63 6.23 -1.47
N PHE A 90 8.74 7.03 -0.87
CA PHE A 90 9.06 8.15 0.02
C PHE A 90 7.95 8.32 1.06
N PRO A 91 8.11 9.15 2.09
CA PRO A 91 7.19 9.21 3.24
C PRO A 91 5.72 9.41 2.87
N GLU A 92 5.43 10.23 1.85
CA GLU A 92 4.07 10.52 1.38
C GLU A 92 3.43 9.29 0.75
N THR A 93 4.19 8.52 -0.07
CA THR A 93 3.72 7.28 -0.69
C THR A 93 3.42 6.21 0.37
N ILE A 94 4.28 6.10 1.40
CA ILE A 94 4.06 5.20 2.53
C ILE A 94 2.81 5.64 3.30
N THR A 95 2.66 6.93 3.57
CA THR A 95 1.47 7.49 4.23
C THR A 95 0.20 7.16 3.46
N ALA A 96 0.22 7.34 2.14
CA ALA A 96 -0.90 7.04 1.26
C ALA A 96 -1.30 5.56 1.29
N LEU A 97 -0.31 4.64 1.28
CA LEU A 97 -0.56 3.20 1.41
C LEU A 97 -1.36 2.86 2.66
N TYR A 98 -0.91 3.38 3.81
CA TYR A 98 -1.59 3.12 5.08
C TYR A 98 -2.95 3.82 5.17
N ALA A 99 -3.10 5.00 4.57
CA ALA A 99 -4.37 5.72 4.51
C ALA A 99 -5.42 4.96 3.68
N LEU A 100 -5.03 4.42 2.52
CA LEU A 100 -5.89 3.55 1.71
C LEU A 100 -6.27 2.29 2.47
N ASN A 101 -5.29 1.63 3.09
CA ASN A 101 -5.53 0.45 3.89
C ASN A 101 -6.50 0.74 5.07
N LYS A 102 -6.41 1.92 5.69
CA LYS A 102 -7.33 2.36 6.75
C LYS A 102 -8.77 2.46 6.28
N ILE A 103 -9.01 2.91 5.05
CA ILE A 103 -10.37 3.07 4.50
C ILE A 103 -10.85 1.87 3.69
N GLY A 104 -10.06 0.77 3.65
CA GLY A 104 -10.39 -0.43 2.89
C GLY A 104 -10.23 -0.30 1.38
N ALA A 105 -9.59 0.76 0.89
CA ALA A 105 -9.26 0.93 -0.52
C ALA A 105 -7.94 0.22 -0.88
N ILE A 106 -7.70 0.02 -2.17
CA ILE A 106 -6.58 -0.78 -2.68
C ILE A 106 -5.58 0.12 -3.38
N ALA A 107 -4.32 0.08 -2.96
CA ALA A 107 -3.24 0.79 -3.59
C ALA A 107 -2.72 0.04 -4.82
N ASN A 108 -2.70 0.71 -5.98
CA ASN A 108 -2.08 0.23 -7.21
C ASN A 108 -0.82 1.06 -7.49
N PHE A 109 0.34 0.55 -7.06
CA PHE A 109 1.61 1.24 -7.28
C PHE A 109 2.19 0.90 -8.64
N ILE A 110 2.50 1.94 -9.40
CA ILE A 110 3.04 1.88 -10.77
C ILE A 110 4.43 2.51 -10.75
N ASP A 111 5.42 1.80 -11.28
CA ASP A 111 6.77 2.33 -11.41
C ASP A 111 6.79 3.41 -12.51
N PRO A 112 7.21 4.65 -12.23
CA PRO A 112 7.23 5.73 -13.22
C PRO A 112 8.27 5.52 -14.35
N ARG A 113 9.12 4.50 -14.24
CA ARG A 113 10.15 4.19 -15.24
C ARG A 113 9.63 3.38 -16.42
N ILE A 114 8.50 2.67 -16.28
CA ILE A 114 7.91 1.91 -17.39
C ILE A 114 7.38 2.86 -18.47
N ASP A 115 7.13 2.34 -19.66
CA ASP A 115 6.62 3.14 -20.77
C ASP A 115 5.19 3.63 -20.53
N VAL A 116 4.75 4.60 -21.32
CA VAL A 116 3.47 5.29 -21.15
C VAL A 116 2.29 4.34 -21.39
N GLU A 117 2.40 3.45 -22.37
CA GLU A 117 1.35 2.49 -22.70
C GLU A 117 1.17 1.47 -21.56
N GLY A 118 2.27 0.99 -20.98
CA GLY A 118 2.23 0.12 -19.80
C GLY A 118 1.58 0.81 -18.59
N ILE A 119 1.87 2.10 -18.37
CA ILE A 119 1.20 2.89 -17.30
C ILE A 119 -0.30 2.96 -17.56
N LYS A 120 -0.71 3.33 -18.80
CA LYS A 120 -2.12 3.40 -19.21
C LYS A 120 -2.83 2.09 -18.94
N GLN A 121 -2.24 0.97 -19.39
CA GLN A 121 -2.83 -0.36 -19.22
C GLN A 121 -3.02 -0.71 -17.74
N LEU A 122 -2.03 -0.47 -16.88
CA LEU A 122 -2.12 -0.76 -15.45
C LEU A 122 -3.21 0.08 -14.73
N ILE A 123 -3.42 1.32 -15.16
CA ILE A 123 -4.50 2.18 -14.63
C ILE A 123 -5.86 1.63 -15.06
N LEU A 124 -6.00 1.25 -16.34
CA LEU A 124 -7.25 0.71 -16.91
C LEU A 124 -7.60 -0.63 -16.28
N ASP A 125 -6.65 -1.55 -16.14
CA ASP A 125 -6.85 -2.87 -15.53
C ASP A 125 -7.31 -2.76 -14.08
N ALA A 126 -6.74 -1.81 -13.33
CA ALA A 126 -7.17 -1.50 -11.98
C ALA A 126 -8.52 -0.78 -11.93
N LYS A 127 -9.04 -0.27 -13.06
CA LYS A 127 -10.24 0.58 -13.12
C LYS A 127 -10.17 1.75 -12.14
N SER A 128 -8.97 2.29 -11.96
CA SER A 128 -8.69 3.35 -11.01
C SER A 128 -9.24 4.67 -11.51
N LYS A 129 -10.06 5.34 -10.68
CA LYS A 129 -10.63 6.66 -10.98
C LYS A 129 -9.77 7.81 -10.47
N VAL A 130 -8.82 7.50 -9.60
CA VAL A 130 -7.93 8.47 -8.97
C VAL A 130 -6.49 8.04 -9.20
N LEU A 131 -5.68 8.97 -9.69
CA LEU A 131 -4.26 8.79 -9.91
C LEU A 131 -3.48 9.88 -9.16
N PHE A 132 -2.64 9.45 -8.24
CA PHE A 132 -1.59 10.29 -7.69
C PHE A 132 -0.32 10.13 -8.50
N VAL A 133 0.27 11.24 -8.91
CA VAL A 133 1.44 11.24 -9.76
C VAL A 133 2.49 12.19 -9.20
N LEU A 134 3.75 11.78 -9.30
CA LEU A 134 4.88 12.66 -9.02
C LEU A 134 4.95 13.76 -10.07
N ASP A 135 5.25 14.99 -9.64
CA ASP A 135 5.33 16.17 -10.49
C ASP A 135 6.24 15.96 -11.70
N PHE A 136 7.42 15.36 -11.53
CA PHE A 136 8.34 15.06 -12.62
C PHE A 136 7.81 14.01 -13.61
N ALA A 137 6.90 13.14 -13.20
CA ALA A 137 6.31 12.10 -14.06
C ALA A 137 5.05 12.60 -14.79
N TYR A 138 4.43 13.69 -14.30
CA TYR A 138 3.20 14.23 -14.87
C TYR A 138 3.31 14.58 -16.37
N PRO A 139 4.36 15.27 -16.87
CA PRO A 139 4.47 15.58 -18.30
C PRO A 139 4.45 14.33 -19.18
N LYS A 140 5.00 13.21 -18.68
CA LYS A 140 5.04 11.94 -19.40
C LYS A 140 3.65 11.34 -19.63
N ILE A 141 2.75 11.46 -18.63
CA ILE A 141 1.43 10.80 -18.67
C ILE A 141 0.29 11.74 -19.05
N LYS A 142 0.51 13.05 -19.05
CA LYS A 142 -0.50 14.04 -19.41
C LYS A 142 -1.28 13.68 -20.69
N PRO A 143 -0.62 13.26 -21.80
CA PRO A 143 -1.32 12.93 -23.04
C PRO A 143 -2.35 11.78 -22.90
N ILE A 144 -2.11 10.82 -22.00
CA ILE A 144 -3.02 9.67 -21.82
C ILE A 144 -4.17 9.95 -20.81
N LEU A 145 -4.17 11.10 -20.17
CA LEU A 145 -5.25 11.52 -19.27
C LEU A 145 -6.31 12.35 -19.99
N GLU A 146 -6.00 12.85 -21.19
CA GLU A 146 -6.88 13.66 -22.03
C GLU A 146 -7.68 12.83 -23.05
N ASP A 147 -7.36 11.54 -23.20
CA ASP A 147 -8.05 10.52 -24.01
C ASP A 147 -9.16 9.80 -23.23
#